data_6c80c6651ed34f82e7a4170f591a49bc
#
_entry.id   6c80c6651ed34f82e7a4170f591a49bc
#
_cell.length_a   1.000
_cell.length_b   1.000
_cell.length_c   1.000
_cell.angle_alpha   90.00
_cell.angle_beta   90.00
_cell.angle_gamma   90.00
#
_symmetry.space_group_name_H-M   'P 1'
#
loop_
_entity.id
_entity.type
_entity.pdbx_description
1 polymer ?
#
loop_
_entity_poly.entity_id
_entity_poly.type
_entity_poly.pdbx_seq_one_letter_code
_entity_poly.pdbx_strand_id
1 'polypeptide(L)'
;IPILAKAASAHDGIHWLKSTVESWSLNADQARARLADGGEVSASLAVAADGRLSPAREAAGIRAFARPYPQSALVLNFGHRSDHGFVSTEFHTETGPFTQVPLPGRRSSLVWVVKPETAQELAALDDATLSERIEQQMQSVLGRVSVEAGRQIYPMSAASPARFAQNRVALVGEAAHVFPPIGAQGLNLGIRDIDDLIGIASENRGDPGASRSLAAYDTRRRPDIWARSGAVNLLNMSLLSDMLPAQLARSAGLNALG
;
A
#
# COMPACT_ATOMS: atom_id res chain seq x y z
N ILE A 1 -1.22 11.93 -8.71
CA ILE A 1 -1.29 12.74 -7.48
C ILE A 1 -1.56 14.22 -7.81
N PRO A 2 -0.83 14.94 -8.68
CA PRO A 2 -1.08 16.38 -8.92
C PRO A 2 -2.51 16.72 -9.36
N ILE A 3 -3.13 15.87 -10.20
CA ILE A 3 -4.50 16.07 -10.70
C ILE A 3 -5.51 16.02 -9.55
N LEU A 4 -5.39 15.02 -8.66
CA LEU A 4 -6.27 14.87 -7.50
C LEU A 4 -6.07 16.02 -6.50
N ALA A 5 -4.82 16.42 -6.25
CA ALA A 5 -4.52 17.55 -5.38
C ALA A 5 -5.12 18.86 -5.93
N LYS A 6 -5.01 19.09 -7.24
CA LYS A 6 -5.63 20.24 -7.90
C LYS A 6 -7.17 20.22 -7.79
N ALA A 7 -7.79 19.06 -8.00
CA ALA A 7 -9.24 18.90 -7.87
C ALA A 7 -9.70 19.15 -6.43
N ALA A 8 -9.01 18.59 -5.44
CA ALA A 8 -9.33 18.81 -4.04
C ALA A 8 -9.17 20.28 -3.63
N SER A 9 -8.11 20.96 -4.07
CA SER A 9 -7.88 22.38 -3.76
C SER A 9 -8.86 23.32 -4.45
N ALA A 10 -9.50 22.87 -5.54
CA ALA A 10 -10.50 23.66 -6.27
C ALA A 10 -11.94 23.44 -5.76
N HIS A 11 -12.15 22.55 -4.80
CA HIS A 11 -13.49 22.22 -4.29
C HIS A 11 -13.80 23.03 -3.04
N ASP A 12 -14.85 23.85 -3.06
CA ASP A 12 -15.23 24.78 -1.99
C ASP A 12 -15.50 24.10 -0.63
N GLY A 13 -15.91 22.83 -0.64
CA GLY A 13 -16.17 22.04 0.58
C GLY A 13 -14.91 21.40 1.18
N ILE A 14 -13.72 21.61 0.61
CA ILE A 14 -12.45 21.02 1.08
C ILE A 14 -11.50 22.12 1.53
N HIS A 15 -11.14 22.09 2.81
CA HIS A 15 -10.14 22.98 3.39
C HIS A 15 -8.81 22.24 3.56
N TRP A 16 -7.83 22.60 2.75
CA TRP A 16 -6.50 21.99 2.79
C TRP A 16 -5.60 22.73 3.78
N LEU A 17 -5.34 22.10 4.92
CA LEU A 17 -4.43 22.61 5.94
C LEU A 17 -3.04 22.01 5.73
N LYS A 18 -2.03 22.86 5.48
CA LYS A 18 -0.62 22.44 5.28
C LYS A 18 0.10 22.36 6.63
N SER A 19 -0.38 21.48 7.49
CA SER A 19 0.19 21.26 8.83
C SER A 19 0.17 19.77 9.16
N THR A 20 0.97 19.33 10.12
CA THR A 20 0.94 17.97 10.66
C THR A 20 0.12 17.96 11.94
N VAL A 21 -0.52 16.82 12.21
CA VAL A 21 -1.24 16.60 13.49
C VAL A 21 -0.21 16.16 14.54
N GLU A 22 -0.11 16.90 15.64
CA GLU A 22 0.76 16.57 16.76
C GLU A 22 0.10 15.65 17.78
N SER A 23 -1.20 15.86 18.01
CA SER A 23 -1.94 15.08 19.00
C SER A 23 -3.43 15.02 18.69
N TRP A 24 -4.08 14.00 19.26
CA TRP A 24 -5.51 13.76 19.15
C TRP A 24 -6.18 13.79 20.51
N SER A 25 -7.37 14.36 20.58
CA SER A 25 -8.30 14.24 21.69
C SER A 25 -9.64 13.71 21.16
N LEU A 26 -10.00 12.52 21.57
CA LEU A 26 -11.18 11.79 21.09
C LEU A 26 -12.19 11.64 22.24
N ASN A 27 -13.44 12.00 22.01
CA ASN A 27 -14.50 11.81 22.99
C ASN A 27 -15.76 11.22 22.31
N ALA A 28 -16.88 11.16 23.04
CA ALA A 28 -18.10 10.59 22.52
C ALA A 28 -18.70 11.36 21.33
N ASP A 29 -18.45 12.67 21.23
CA ASP A 29 -19.13 13.57 20.29
C ASP A 29 -18.25 13.98 19.11
N GLN A 30 -16.94 14.08 19.30
CA GLN A 30 -16.01 14.60 18.29
C GLN A 30 -14.59 14.06 18.40
N ALA A 31 -13.91 14.04 17.26
CA ALA A 31 -12.46 13.94 17.17
C ALA A 31 -11.86 15.33 17.05
N ARG A 32 -10.83 15.64 17.84
CA ARG A 32 -10.10 16.90 17.81
C ARG A 32 -8.63 16.64 17.54
N ALA A 33 -8.09 17.30 16.53
CA ALA A 33 -6.69 17.25 16.16
C ALA A 33 -6.03 18.58 16.50
N ARG A 34 -4.91 18.55 17.22
CA ARG A 34 -4.01 19.69 17.44
C ARG A 34 -2.93 19.65 16.36
N LEU A 35 -2.72 20.79 15.70
CA LEU A 35 -1.78 20.95 14.60
C LEU A 35 -0.44 21.53 15.07
N ALA A 36 0.64 21.25 14.34
CA ALA A 36 1.98 21.71 14.63
C ALA A 36 2.14 23.26 14.60
N ASP A 37 1.26 23.96 13.90
CA ASP A 37 1.19 25.41 13.88
C ASP A 37 0.40 26.02 15.06
N GLY A 38 -0.05 25.18 15.99
CA GLY A 38 -0.83 25.56 17.17
C GLY A 38 -2.34 25.63 16.92
N GLY A 39 -2.80 25.42 15.68
CA GLY A 39 -4.22 25.35 15.34
C GLY A 39 -4.91 24.09 15.87
N GLU A 40 -6.24 24.12 15.93
CA GLU A 40 -7.06 22.96 16.25
C GLU A 40 -8.15 22.75 15.19
N VAL A 41 -8.43 21.46 14.89
CA VAL A 41 -9.54 21.06 14.04
C VAL A 41 -10.40 20.06 14.79
N SER A 42 -11.72 20.28 14.78
CA SER A 42 -12.69 19.37 15.37
C SER A 42 -13.66 18.86 14.30
N ALA A 43 -14.00 17.58 14.36
CA ALA A 43 -14.94 16.94 13.45
C ALA A 43 -15.73 15.83 14.16
N SER A 44 -16.92 15.52 13.66
CA SER A 44 -17.70 14.37 14.13
C SER A 44 -17.06 13.04 13.72
N LEU A 45 -16.28 13.01 12.63
CA LEU A 45 -15.54 11.87 12.14
C LEU A 45 -14.14 12.29 11.69
N ALA A 46 -13.11 11.59 12.15
CA ALA A 46 -11.76 11.67 11.59
C ALA A 46 -11.51 10.44 10.70
N VAL A 47 -10.88 10.68 9.54
CA VAL A 47 -10.48 9.61 8.62
C VAL A 47 -8.95 9.53 8.62
N ALA A 48 -8.42 8.45 9.17
CA ALA A 48 -6.99 8.20 9.23
C ALA A 48 -6.49 7.63 7.91
N ALA A 49 -5.77 8.45 7.14
CA ALA A 49 -5.07 8.09 5.91
C ALA A 49 -3.56 8.38 6.04
N ASP A 50 -3.03 8.33 7.26
CA ASP A 50 -1.72 8.77 7.73
C ASP A 50 -0.65 7.64 7.69
N GLY A 51 -0.95 6.55 6.98
CA GLY A 51 0.00 5.50 6.66
C GLY A 51 0.18 4.44 7.74
N ARG A 52 1.14 3.55 7.52
CA ARG A 52 1.36 2.33 8.33
C ARG A 52 1.61 2.60 9.82
N LEU A 53 2.22 3.72 10.16
CA LEU A 53 2.51 4.13 11.55
C LEU A 53 1.45 5.07 12.12
N SER A 54 0.25 5.09 11.59
CA SER A 54 -0.88 5.97 11.88
C SER A 54 -0.99 6.43 13.34
N PRO A 55 -0.67 7.68 13.66
CA PRO A 55 -0.89 8.26 15.00
C PRO A 55 -2.38 8.34 15.34
N ALA A 56 -3.25 8.58 14.35
CA ALA A 56 -4.69 8.61 14.56
C ALA A 56 -5.25 7.24 14.98
N ARG A 57 -4.75 6.13 14.37
CA ARG A 57 -5.08 4.76 14.79
C ARG A 57 -4.69 4.52 16.24
N GLU A 58 -3.48 4.90 16.60
CA GLU A 58 -2.96 4.74 17.96
C GLU A 58 -3.77 5.54 18.97
N ALA A 59 -4.06 6.81 18.69
CA ALA A 59 -4.91 7.67 19.52
C ALA A 59 -6.33 7.12 19.69
N ALA A 60 -6.88 6.48 18.66
CA ALA A 60 -8.18 5.79 18.76
C ALA A 60 -8.14 4.51 19.61
N GLY A 61 -6.96 4.08 20.10
CA GLY A 61 -6.79 2.85 20.87
C GLY A 61 -6.92 1.58 20.03
N ILE A 62 -6.74 1.69 18.71
CA ILE A 62 -6.82 0.56 17.78
C ILE A 62 -5.45 -0.09 17.67
N ARG A 63 -5.29 -1.28 18.25
CA ARG A 63 -4.07 -2.08 18.08
C ARG A 63 -3.95 -2.62 16.66
N ALA A 64 -2.73 -2.63 16.12
CA ALA A 64 -2.40 -3.30 14.87
C ALA A 64 -1.45 -4.46 15.11
N PHE A 65 -1.66 -5.55 14.37
CA PHE A 65 -0.78 -6.71 14.35
C PHE A 65 0.10 -6.61 13.12
N ALA A 66 1.38 -6.41 13.33
CA ALA A 66 2.38 -6.36 12.26
C ALA A 66 3.15 -7.68 12.21
N ARG A 67 3.41 -8.17 11.00
CA ARG A 67 4.25 -9.34 10.73
C ARG A 67 5.31 -8.95 9.71
N PRO A 68 6.60 -8.97 10.08
CA PRO A 68 7.67 -8.80 9.12
C PRO A 68 7.76 -10.01 8.18
N TYR A 69 8.19 -9.78 6.95
CA TYR A 69 8.58 -10.82 6.01
C TYR A 69 10.10 -10.86 5.87
N PRO A 70 10.69 -12.04 5.58
CA PRO A 70 12.12 -12.18 5.33
C PRO A 70 12.49 -11.69 3.92
N GLN A 71 11.93 -10.56 3.51
CA GLN A 71 12.07 -9.98 2.17
C GLN A 71 12.16 -8.46 2.26
N SER A 72 12.83 -7.88 1.27
CA SER A 72 12.86 -6.43 1.02
C SER A 72 12.55 -6.15 -0.44
N ALA A 73 11.91 -5.03 -0.73
CA ALA A 73 11.70 -4.54 -2.08
C ALA A 73 12.80 -3.54 -2.44
N LEU A 74 13.57 -3.81 -3.49
CA LEU A 74 14.41 -2.83 -4.16
C LEU A 74 13.52 -2.07 -5.16
N VAL A 75 13.43 -0.76 -5.01
CA VAL A 75 12.62 0.12 -5.85
C VAL A 75 13.52 1.13 -6.53
N LEU A 76 13.39 1.25 -7.85
CA LEU A 76 14.12 2.21 -8.67
C LEU A 76 13.37 2.48 -9.98
N ASN A 77 13.82 3.48 -10.74
CA ASN A 77 13.38 3.72 -12.10
C ASN A 77 14.52 3.40 -13.09
N PHE A 78 14.14 3.04 -14.32
CA PHE A 78 15.07 2.75 -15.37
C PHE A 78 14.52 3.11 -16.76
N GLY A 79 15.42 3.54 -17.66
CA GLY A 79 15.15 3.68 -19.07
C GLY A 79 15.34 2.35 -19.81
N HIS A 80 14.70 2.16 -20.96
CA HIS A 80 14.83 0.96 -21.79
C HIS A 80 14.66 1.27 -23.29
N ARG A 81 15.14 0.34 -24.13
CA ARG A 81 15.19 0.55 -25.59
C ARG A 81 13.83 0.33 -26.26
N SER A 82 13.14 -0.76 -25.93
CA SER A 82 11.88 -1.15 -26.57
C SER A 82 10.70 -0.44 -25.91
N ASP A 83 9.60 -0.30 -26.64
CA ASP A 83 8.37 0.27 -26.06
C ASP A 83 7.71 -0.76 -25.13
N HIS A 84 7.23 -0.31 -23.98
CA HIS A 84 6.49 -1.15 -23.01
C HIS A 84 5.01 -1.30 -23.36
N GLY A 85 4.48 -0.58 -24.36
CA GLY A 85 3.08 -0.66 -24.77
C GLY A 85 2.07 -0.36 -23.65
N PHE A 86 2.48 0.37 -22.61
CA PHE A 86 1.71 0.60 -21.38
C PHE A 86 1.33 -0.70 -20.60
N VAL A 87 2.06 -1.80 -20.85
CA VAL A 87 1.86 -3.07 -20.15
C VAL A 87 2.75 -3.13 -18.92
N SER A 88 2.14 -3.38 -17.75
CA SER A 88 2.87 -3.75 -16.54
C SER A 88 3.14 -5.26 -16.58
N THR A 89 4.38 -5.65 -16.29
CA THR A 89 4.80 -7.06 -16.32
C THR A 89 5.32 -7.47 -14.95
N GLU A 90 4.81 -8.57 -14.44
CA GLU A 90 5.29 -9.17 -13.20
C GLU A 90 5.90 -10.55 -13.47
N PHE A 91 7.17 -10.70 -13.11
CA PHE A 91 7.89 -11.98 -13.16
C PHE A 91 7.90 -12.57 -11.74
N HIS A 92 7.49 -13.81 -11.61
CA HIS A 92 7.55 -14.51 -10.33
C HIS A 92 8.91 -15.18 -10.18
N THR A 93 9.68 -14.75 -9.19
CA THR A 93 10.98 -15.36 -8.86
C THR A 93 10.87 -16.19 -7.58
N GLU A 94 11.92 -16.95 -7.26
CA GLU A 94 11.99 -17.78 -6.04
C GLU A 94 11.86 -16.96 -4.74
N THR A 95 12.29 -15.70 -4.78
CA THR A 95 12.30 -14.82 -3.60
C THR A 95 11.14 -13.85 -3.54
N GLY A 96 10.37 -13.72 -4.63
CA GLY A 96 9.23 -12.83 -4.72
C GLY A 96 9.02 -12.24 -6.11
N PRO A 97 8.08 -11.31 -6.28
CA PRO A 97 7.82 -10.70 -7.57
C PRO A 97 8.93 -9.71 -7.98
N PHE A 98 9.18 -9.69 -9.29
CA PHE A 98 9.91 -8.65 -9.99
C PHE A 98 8.92 -7.95 -10.91
N THR A 99 8.47 -6.76 -10.53
CA THR A 99 7.39 -6.05 -11.22
C THR A 99 7.91 -4.80 -11.93
N GLN A 100 7.74 -4.77 -13.23
CA GLN A 100 7.99 -3.59 -14.06
C GLN A 100 6.68 -2.85 -14.29
N VAL A 101 6.66 -1.54 -14.03
CA VAL A 101 5.49 -0.67 -14.21
C VAL A 101 5.83 0.47 -15.17
N PRO A 102 5.04 0.68 -16.25
CA PRO A 102 5.28 1.72 -17.23
C PRO A 102 5.27 3.14 -16.63
N LEU A 103 6.22 3.95 -17.03
CA LEU A 103 6.27 5.40 -16.81
C LEU A 103 6.18 6.13 -18.16
N PRO A 104 5.91 7.44 -18.18
CA PRO A 104 5.92 8.22 -19.42
C PRO A 104 7.24 8.09 -20.18
N GLY A 105 7.15 7.91 -21.49
CA GLY A 105 8.30 7.66 -22.37
C GLY A 105 8.76 6.20 -22.31
N ARG A 106 10.00 5.93 -22.69
CA ARG A 106 10.62 4.60 -22.62
C ARG A 106 11.29 4.42 -21.25
N ARG A 107 10.49 4.49 -20.21
CA ARG A 107 10.91 4.40 -18.81
C ARG A 107 9.95 3.51 -18.04
N SER A 108 10.46 2.87 -17.01
CA SER A 108 9.66 2.04 -16.11
C SER A 108 10.14 2.19 -14.67
N SER A 109 9.23 1.97 -13.75
CA SER A 109 9.54 1.75 -12.34
C SER A 109 9.67 0.26 -12.08
N LEU A 110 10.63 -0.11 -11.25
CA LEU A 110 10.88 -1.48 -10.81
C LEU A 110 10.54 -1.61 -9.33
N VAL A 111 9.82 -2.68 -8.99
CA VAL A 111 9.71 -3.22 -7.64
C VAL A 111 10.24 -4.65 -7.68
N TRP A 112 11.42 -4.87 -7.10
CA TRP A 112 12.09 -6.17 -7.07
C TRP A 112 12.13 -6.72 -5.66
N VAL A 113 11.36 -7.74 -5.38
CA VAL A 113 11.29 -8.36 -4.06
C VAL A 113 12.30 -9.49 -3.97
N VAL A 114 13.23 -9.35 -3.02
CA VAL A 114 14.35 -10.28 -2.79
C VAL A 114 14.62 -10.42 -1.29
N LYS A 115 15.57 -11.28 -0.91
CA LYS A 115 16.07 -11.33 0.46
C LYS A 115 16.73 -9.99 0.84
N PRO A 116 16.72 -9.58 2.12
CA PRO A 116 17.28 -8.30 2.55
C PRO A 116 18.76 -8.11 2.15
N GLU A 117 19.55 -9.17 2.27
CA GLU A 117 20.98 -9.17 1.90
C GLU A 117 21.15 -8.93 0.41
N THR A 118 20.38 -9.64 -0.42
CA THR A 118 20.40 -9.49 -1.88
C THR A 118 19.94 -8.08 -2.30
N ALA A 119 18.96 -7.48 -1.60
CA ALA A 119 18.53 -6.11 -1.87
C ALA A 119 19.68 -5.11 -1.64
N GLN A 120 20.47 -5.31 -0.56
CA GLN A 120 21.63 -4.49 -0.26
C GLN A 120 22.75 -4.68 -1.29
N GLU A 121 23.05 -5.93 -1.67
CA GLU A 121 24.03 -6.26 -2.72
C GLU A 121 23.66 -5.60 -4.05
N LEU A 122 22.42 -5.74 -4.50
CA LEU A 122 21.92 -5.12 -5.74
C LEU A 122 21.98 -3.59 -5.68
N ALA A 123 21.62 -2.99 -4.55
CA ALA A 123 21.65 -1.54 -4.39
C ALA A 123 23.09 -0.99 -4.36
N ALA A 124 24.08 -1.78 -3.98
CA ALA A 124 25.48 -1.41 -3.94
C ALA A 124 26.20 -1.55 -5.29
N LEU A 125 25.62 -2.22 -6.28
CA LEU A 125 26.18 -2.35 -7.63
C LEU A 125 26.29 -0.98 -8.30
N ASP A 126 27.26 -0.84 -9.22
CA ASP A 126 27.29 0.27 -10.15
C ASP A 126 26.09 0.22 -11.12
N ASP A 127 25.78 1.35 -11.77
CA ASP A 127 24.60 1.47 -12.63
C ASP A 127 24.65 0.53 -13.85
N ALA A 128 25.84 0.28 -14.40
CA ALA A 128 26.00 -0.59 -15.56
C ALA A 128 25.70 -2.04 -15.19
N THR A 129 26.34 -2.52 -14.12
CA THR A 129 26.15 -3.90 -13.61
C THR A 129 24.70 -4.14 -13.17
N LEU A 130 24.08 -3.19 -12.48
CA LEU A 130 22.67 -3.31 -12.08
C LEU A 130 21.73 -3.30 -13.29
N SER A 131 22.02 -2.48 -14.32
CA SER A 131 21.25 -2.47 -15.57
C SER A 131 21.28 -3.81 -16.26
N GLU A 132 22.43 -4.45 -16.34
CA GLU A 132 22.59 -5.80 -16.91
C GLU A 132 21.81 -6.85 -16.11
N ARG A 133 21.83 -6.79 -14.77
CA ARG A 133 21.05 -7.70 -13.92
C ARG A 133 19.55 -7.55 -14.13
N ILE A 134 19.06 -6.31 -14.24
CA ILE A 134 17.65 -6.02 -14.50
C ILE A 134 17.25 -6.52 -15.90
N GLU A 135 18.08 -6.27 -16.92
CA GLU A 135 17.82 -6.75 -18.28
C GLU A 135 17.75 -8.28 -18.35
N GLN A 136 18.69 -8.96 -17.72
CA GLN A 136 18.72 -10.43 -17.64
C GLN A 136 17.48 -10.96 -16.93
N GLN A 137 17.08 -10.36 -15.80
CA GLN A 137 15.91 -10.79 -15.04
C GLN A 137 14.61 -10.62 -15.84
N MET A 138 14.53 -9.62 -16.70
CA MET A 138 13.41 -9.41 -17.64
C MET A 138 13.55 -10.20 -18.95
N GLN A 139 14.57 -11.04 -19.12
CA GLN A 139 14.84 -11.77 -20.35
C GLN A 139 14.90 -10.84 -21.58
N SER A 140 15.43 -9.64 -21.41
CA SER A 140 15.56 -8.59 -22.41
C SER A 140 14.25 -8.18 -23.13
N VAL A 141 13.08 -8.41 -22.52
CA VAL A 141 11.76 -8.06 -23.12
C VAL A 141 11.69 -6.57 -23.51
N LEU A 142 12.28 -5.69 -22.72
CA LEU A 142 12.37 -4.25 -23.01
C LEU A 142 13.69 -3.83 -23.67
N GLY A 143 14.55 -4.80 -24.04
CA GLY A 143 15.86 -4.57 -24.59
C GLY A 143 16.81 -3.97 -23.56
N ARG A 144 17.85 -3.24 -24.04
CA ARG A 144 18.86 -2.63 -23.16
C ARG A 144 18.24 -1.71 -22.12
N VAL A 145 18.68 -1.88 -20.88
CA VAL A 145 18.25 -1.14 -19.69
C VAL A 145 19.32 -0.13 -19.26
N SER A 146 18.89 0.99 -18.71
CA SER A 146 19.74 1.98 -18.04
C SER A 146 19.08 2.44 -16.76
N VAL A 147 19.65 2.09 -15.62
CA VAL A 147 19.17 2.46 -14.29
C VAL A 147 19.28 3.97 -14.09
N GLU A 148 18.25 4.57 -13.49
CA GLU A 148 18.23 5.97 -13.09
C GLU A 148 18.66 6.11 -11.61
N ALA A 149 19.08 7.32 -11.22
CA ALA A 149 19.41 7.62 -9.82
C ALA A 149 18.20 7.46 -8.90
N GLY A 150 18.45 7.15 -7.64
CA GLY A 150 17.40 7.11 -6.60
C GLY A 150 16.87 5.72 -6.29
N ARG A 151 17.79 4.78 -5.97
CA ARG A 151 17.45 3.44 -5.45
C ARG A 151 16.98 3.51 -4.01
N GLN A 152 15.97 2.72 -3.68
CA GLN A 152 15.44 2.62 -2.33
C GLN A 152 15.16 1.17 -1.96
N ILE A 153 15.42 0.83 -0.69
CA ILE A 153 15.12 -0.50 -0.14
C ILE A 153 14.05 -0.36 0.93
N TYR A 154 12.97 -1.11 0.78
CA TYR A 154 11.86 -1.15 1.72
C TYR A 154 11.73 -2.54 2.34
N PRO A 155 11.95 -2.69 3.67
CA PRO A 155 11.61 -3.92 4.37
C PRO A 155 10.14 -4.24 4.22
N MET A 156 9.83 -5.50 3.93
CA MET A 156 8.46 -5.93 3.71
C MET A 156 7.79 -6.36 5.01
N SER A 157 6.54 -5.98 5.14
CA SER A 157 5.69 -6.39 6.26
C SER A 157 4.23 -6.45 5.84
N ALA A 158 3.43 -7.21 6.59
CA ALA A 158 1.99 -7.07 6.59
C ALA A 158 1.56 -6.48 7.92
N ALA A 159 0.51 -5.68 7.91
CA ALA A 159 -0.13 -5.20 9.12
C ALA A 159 -1.65 -5.13 8.93
N SER A 160 -2.38 -5.50 9.97
CA SER A 160 -3.84 -5.40 10.01
C SER A 160 -4.27 -4.95 11.41
N PRO A 161 -5.22 -4.02 11.52
CA PRO A 161 -5.72 -3.56 12.79
C PRO A 161 -6.71 -4.57 13.38
N ALA A 162 -6.88 -4.53 14.69
CA ALA A 162 -7.92 -5.28 15.39
C ALA A 162 -9.34 -4.78 15.04
N ARG A 163 -9.46 -3.50 14.68
CA ARG A 163 -10.69 -2.83 14.23
C ARG A 163 -10.35 -1.81 13.15
N PHE A 164 -11.28 -1.59 12.22
CA PHE A 164 -11.14 -0.61 11.14
C PHE A 164 -11.70 0.78 11.51
N ALA A 165 -12.47 0.86 12.58
CA ALA A 165 -12.95 2.12 13.13
C ALA A 165 -13.24 2.01 14.62
N GLN A 166 -12.97 3.09 15.37
CA GLN A 166 -13.23 3.22 16.80
C GLN A 166 -13.05 4.67 17.23
N ASN A 167 -13.79 5.10 18.26
CA ASN A 167 -13.57 6.40 18.93
C ASN A 167 -13.49 7.57 17.94
N ARG A 168 -14.50 7.74 17.07
CA ARG A 168 -14.57 8.82 16.08
C ARG A 168 -13.52 8.74 14.94
N VAL A 169 -12.74 7.67 14.86
CA VAL A 169 -11.72 7.47 13.82
C VAL A 169 -12.09 6.29 12.95
N ALA A 170 -12.07 6.47 11.64
CA ALA A 170 -12.12 5.41 10.64
C ALA A 170 -10.77 5.31 9.91
N LEU A 171 -10.27 4.12 9.69
CA LEU A 171 -8.97 3.86 9.05
C LEU A 171 -9.18 3.56 7.57
N VAL A 172 -8.33 4.12 6.70
CA VAL A 172 -8.32 3.84 5.27
C VAL A 172 -6.88 3.64 4.77
N GLY A 173 -6.72 2.88 3.69
CA GLY A 173 -5.41 2.64 3.08
C GLY A 173 -4.39 2.00 4.03
N GLU A 174 -3.15 2.46 4.03
CA GLU A 174 -2.08 1.86 4.86
C GLU A 174 -2.25 2.06 6.38
N ALA A 175 -3.10 2.96 6.82
CA ALA A 175 -3.51 3.03 8.22
C ALA A 175 -4.40 1.85 8.62
N ALA A 176 -5.19 1.33 7.66
CA ALA A 176 -6.08 0.19 7.83
C ALA A 176 -5.43 -1.15 7.47
N HIS A 177 -4.55 -1.21 6.48
CA HIS A 177 -3.95 -2.46 6.03
C HIS A 177 -2.64 -2.24 5.30
N VAL A 178 -1.67 -3.08 5.59
CA VAL A 178 -0.39 -3.12 4.89
C VAL A 178 -0.19 -4.53 4.32
N PHE A 179 0.07 -4.61 3.02
CA PHE A 179 0.30 -5.87 2.32
C PHE A 179 1.62 -5.83 1.55
N PRO A 180 2.25 -7.00 1.32
CA PRO A 180 3.28 -7.11 0.31
C PRO A 180 2.75 -6.64 -1.06
N PRO A 181 3.58 -6.03 -1.93
CA PRO A 181 3.16 -5.50 -3.23
C PRO A 181 2.87 -6.58 -4.27
N ILE A 182 2.34 -7.71 -3.87
CA ILE A 182 1.96 -8.83 -4.74
C ILE A 182 0.60 -8.51 -5.35
N GLY A 183 0.53 -8.44 -6.68
CA GLY A 183 -0.70 -8.12 -7.42
C GLY A 183 -1.18 -6.67 -7.27
N ALA A 184 -0.35 -5.74 -6.82
CA ALA A 184 -0.59 -4.29 -6.75
C ALA A 184 -1.96 -3.88 -6.14
N GLN A 185 -2.45 -4.57 -5.12
CA GLN A 185 -3.82 -4.42 -4.60
C GLN A 185 -4.00 -3.25 -3.60
N GLY A 186 -2.92 -2.68 -3.05
CA GLY A 186 -2.99 -1.70 -1.95
C GLY A 186 -3.86 -0.48 -2.27
N LEU A 187 -3.68 0.14 -3.44
CA LEU A 187 -4.46 1.30 -3.85
C LEU A 187 -5.95 0.95 -4.04
N ASN A 188 -6.24 -0.17 -4.69
CA ASN A 188 -7.61 -0.61 -4.95
C ASN A 188 -8.38 -0.89 -3.66
N LEU A 189 -7.70 -1.44 -2.65
CA LEU A 189 -8.28 -1.65 -1.33
C LEU A 189 -8.55 -0.32 -0.62
N GLY A 190 -7.63 0.63 -0.69
CA GLY A 190 -7.82 1.97 -0.14
C GLY A 190 -8.99 2.71 -0.78
N ILE A 191 -9.21 2.56 -2.10
CA ILE A 191 -10.38 3.12 -2.78
C ILE A 191 -11.68 2.48 -2.27
N ARG A 192 -11.71 1.16 -2.09
CA ARG A 192 -12.87 0.46 -1.51
C ARG A 192 -13.15 0.87 -0.06
N ASP A 193 -12.11 1.15 0.72
CA ASP A 193 -12.29 1.68 2.07
C ASP A 193 -13.05 3.01 2.02
N ILE A 194 -12.67 3.89 1.09
CA ILE A 194 -13.29 5.20 0.92
C ILE A 194 -14.74 5.05 0.46
N ASP A 195 -15.02 4.19 -0.53
CA ASP A 195 -16.38 3.96 -1.06
C ASP A 195 -17.32 3.46 0.04
N ASP A 196 -16.88 2.46 0.81
CA ASP A 196 -17.66 1.92 1.93
C ASP A 196 -17.88 2.95 3.03
N LEU A 197 -16.86 3.75 3.35
CA LEU A 197 -16.95 4.80 4.37
C LEU A 197 -17.92 5.91 3.93
N ILE A 198 -17.86 6.36 2.68
CA ILE A 198 -18.77 7.36 2.10
C ILE A 198 -20.21 6.85 2.16
N GLY A 199 -20.45 5.59 1.76
CA GLY A 199 -21.78 4.98 1.83
C GLY A 199 -22.36 5.05 3.24
N ILE A 200 -21.62 4.57 4.23
CA ILE A 200 -22.06 4.53 5.64
C ILE A 200 -22.21 5.95 6.23
N ALA A 201 -21.30 6.86 5.94
CA ALA A 201 -21.36 8.24 6.41
C ALA A 201 -22.59 8.97 5.82
N SER A 202 -22.94 8.66 4.58
CA SER A 202 -24.10 9.24 3.87
C SER A 202 -25.43 8.80 4.48
N GLU A 203 -25.50 7.60 5.04
CA GLU A 203 -26.68 7.09 5.75
C GLU A 203 -26.89 7.77 7.12
N ASN A 204 -25.85 8.36 7.69
CA ASN A 204 -25.90 9.04 9.00
C ASN A 204 -25.18 10.40 8.96
N ARG A 205 -25.66 11.29 8.08
CA ARG A 205 -25.06 12.62 7.86
C ARG A 205 -25.03 13.52 9.09
N GLY A 206 -25.97 13.32 10.02
CA GLY A 206 -26.01 14.09 11.26
C GLY A 206 -24.86 13.79 12.21
N ASP A 207 -24.41 12.53 12.24
CA ASP A 207 -23.26 12.08 13.04
C ASP A 207 -22.55 10.87 12.38
N PRO A 208 -21.74 11.10 11.34
CA PRO A 208 -21.07 10.02 10.64
C PRO A 208 -20.06 9.26 11.51
N GLY A 209 -19.55 9.88 12.58
CA GLY A 209 -18.62 9.27 13.54
C GLY A 209 -19.30 8.55 14.72
N ALA A 210 -20.62 8.46 14.74
CA ALA A 210 -21.34 7.72 15.78
C ALA A 210 -20.88 6.27 15.85
N SER A 211 -20.92 5.68 17.05
CA SER A 211 -20.48 4.29 17.29
C SER A 211 -21.16 3.28 16.36
N ARG A 212 -22.43 3.50 16.02
CA ARG A 212 -23.16 2.63 15.07
C ARG A 212 -22.59 2.67 13.65
N SER A 213 -22.21 3.87 13.15
CA SER A 213 -21.60 4.04 11.83
C SER A 213 -20.21 3.42 11.79
N LEU A 214 -19.41 3.66 12.83
CA LEU A 214 -18.07 3.05 12.96
C LEU A 214 -18.15 1.52 13.04
N ALA A 215 -19.12 0.96 13.77
CA ALA A 215 -19.34 -0.48 13.84
C ALA A 215 -19.79 -1.08 12.50
N ALA A 216 -20.65 -0.38 11.76
CA ALA A 216 -21.07 -0.79 10.42
C ALA A 216 -19.87 -0.81 9.45
N TYR A 217 -19.02 0.22 9.47
CA TYR A 217 -17.79 0.28 8.67
C TYR A 217 -16.82 -0.86 9.03
N ASP A 218 -16.55 -1.06 10.31
CA ASP A 218 -15.68 -2.15 10.79
C ASP A 218 -16.19 -3.52 10.33
N THR A 219 -17.50 -3.77 10.47
CA THR A 219 -18.12 -5.03 10.06
C THR A 219 -18.04 -5.25 8.55
N ARG A 220 -18.21 -4.20 7.75
CA ARG A 220 -18.19 -4.27 6.29
C ARG A 220 -16.77 -4.50 5.74
N ARG A 221 -15.76 -3.84 6.33
CA ARG A 221 -14.37 -3.95 5.86
C ARG A 221 -13.66 -5.24 6.29
N ARG A 222 -14.01 -5.75 7.45
CA ARG A 222 -13.31 -6.87 8.08
C ARG A 222 -13.23 -8.14 7.22
N PRO A 223 -14.32 -8.67 6.63
CA PRO A 223 -14.26 -9.87 5.82
C PRO A 223 -13.41 -9.70 4.54
N ASP A 224 -13.56 -8.55 3.85
CA ASP A 224 -12.82 -8.25 2.62
C ASP A 224 -11.30 -8.22 2.88
N ILE A 225 -10.89 -7.47 3.91
CA ILE A 225 -9.47 -7.33 4.26
C ILE A 225 -8.89 -8.67 4.76
N TRP A 226 -9.61 -9.41 5.61
CA TRP A 226 -9.10 -10.67 6.15
C TRP A 226 -8.99 -11.77 5.07
N ALA A 227 -9.96 -11.88 4.18
CA ALA A 227 -9.89 -12.82 3.07
C ALA A 227 -8.68 -12.53 2.17
N ARG A 228 -8.45 -11.26 1.82
CA ARG A 228 -7.31 -10.85 1.01
C ARG A 228 -5.98 -11.00 1.73
N SER A 229 -5.91 -10.61 3.00
CA SER A 229 -4.72 -10.81 3.83
C SER A 229 -4.33 -12.30 3.88
N GLY A 230 -5.32 -13.17 4.05
CA GLY A 230 -5.12 -14.61 4.04
C GLY A 230 -4.60 -15.11 2.68
N ALA A 231 -5.24 -14.68 1.59
CA ALA A 231 -4.84 -15.07 0.22
C ALA A 231 -3.43 -14.58 -0.13
N VAL A 232 -3.11 -13.29 0.13
CA VAL A 232 -1.78 -12.73 -0.12
C VAL A 232 -0.72 -13.41 0.75
N ASN A 233 -1.02 -13.69 2.02
CA ASN A 233 -0.09 -14.39 2.90
C ASN A 233 0.16 -15.84 2.43
N LEU A 234 -0.88 -16.57 2.03
CA LEU A 234 -0.73 -17.92 1.47
C LEU A 234 0.10 -17.89 0.16
N LEU A 235 -0.17 -16.94 -0.72
CA LEU A 235 0.60 -16.77 -1.95
C LEU A 235 2.06 -16.47 -1.64
N ASN A 236 2.34 -15.51 -0.75
CA ASN A 236 3.71 -15.17 -0.37
C ASN A 236 4.43 -16.35 0.29
N MET A 237 3.78 -17.10 1.16
CA MET A 237 4.35 -18.31 1.76
C MET A 237 4.62 -19.39 0.70
N SER A 238 3.77 -19.53 -0.32
CA SER A 238 3.99 -20.47 -1.42
C SER A 238 5.17 -20.07 -2.29
N LEU A 239 5.41 -18.76 -2.49
CA LEU A 239 6.56 -18.22 -3.21
C LEU A 239 7.88 -18.48 -2.47
N LEU A 240 7.84 -18.47 -1.13
CA LEU A 240 9.02 -18.72 -0.27
C LEU A 240 9.24 -20.21 0.02
N SER A 241 8.34 -21.09 -0.44
CA SER A 241 8.43 -22.53 -0.17
C SER A 241 9.21 -23.24 -1.26
N ASP A 242 10.26 -23.93 -0.86
CA ASP A 242 11.07 -24.82 -1.73
C ASP A 242 10.38 -26.21 -1.95
N MET A 243 9.19 -26.43 -1.38
CA MET A 243 8.51 -27.72 -1.48
C MET A 243 7.83 -27.88 -2.86
N LEU A 244 8.16 -28.93 -3.58
CA LEU A 244 7.58 -29.30 -4.87
C LEU A 244 6.04 -29.24 -4.93
N PRO A 245 5.27 -29.75 -3.93
CA PRO A 245 3.81 -29.64 -3.94
C PRO A 245 3.30 -28.19 -3.88
N ALA A 246 4.00 -27.31 -3.17
CA ALA A 246 3.65 -25.89 -3.09
C ALA A 246 3.93 -25.17 -4.42
N GLN A 247 5.01 -25.53 -5.11
CA GLN A 247 5.34 -25.02 -6.45
C GLN A 247 4.32 -25.45 -7.50
N LEU A 248 3.88 -26.71 -7.48
CA LEU A 248 2.84 -27.23 -8.40
C LEU A 248 1.48 -26.56 -8.14
N ALA A 249 1.07 -26.41 -6.88
CA ALA A 249 -0.17 -25.73 -6.52
C ALA A 249 -0.15 -24.24 -6.94
N ARG A 250 1.00 -23.58 -6.83
CA ARG A 250 1.21 -22.20 -7.31
C ARG A 250 1.03 -22.10 -8.82
N SER A 251 1.68 -22.99 -9.60
CA SER A 251 1.57 -23.01 -11.06
C SER A 251 0.12 -23.21 -11.51
N ALA A 252 -0.61 -24.11 -10.87
CA ALA A 252 -2.02 -24.33 -11.14
C ALA A 252 -2.90 -23.12 -10.77
N GLY A 253 -2.64 -22.47 -9.62
CA GLY A 253 -3.37 -21.28 -9.18
C GLY A 253 -3.13 -20.06 -10.07
N LEU A 254 -1.90 -19.83 -10.50
CA LEU A 254 -1.57 -18.73 -11.43
C LEU A 254 -2.18 -18.93 -12.81
N ASN A 255 -2.20 -20.17 -13.33
CA ASN A 255 -2.86 -20.49 -14.59
C ASN A 255 -4.40 -20.35 -14.54
N ALA A 256 -5.01 -20.42 -13.36
CA ALA A 256 -6.45 -20.24 -13.18
C ALA A 256 -6.87 -18.76 -13.05
N LEU A 257 -5.91 -17.84 -12.85
CA LEU A 257 -6.12 -16.40 -12.68
C LEU A 257 -5.79 -15.59 -13.95
N GLY A 258 -5.16 -16.19 -14.95
CA GLY A 258 -4.86 -15.62 -16.27
C GLY A 258 -5.87 -16.05 -17.30
#